data_0a8ca939987abc4e5727c9dc7af507fc
#
_entry.id   0a8ca939987abc4e5727c9dc7af507fc
#
_cell.length_a   1.000
_cell.length_b   1.000
_cell.length_c   1.000
_cell.angle_alpha   90.00
_cell.angle_beta   90.00
_cell.angle_gamma   90.00
#
_symmetry.space_group_name_H-M   'P 1'
#
loop_
_entity.id
_entity.type
_entity.pdbx_description
1 polymer ?
#
loop_
_entity_poly.entity_id
_entity_poly.type
_entity_poly.pdbx_seq_one_letter_code
_entity_poly.pdbx_strand_id
1 'polypeptide(L)'
;IGYQVDNETKYYDSVSNDMQRLFVKYLHEKFNGDLNELNHHFGLDYWSNRIDSWEDFPDVTATINESLGGEFDKFRRDRVRAFLQWQSDIVREYAHDDQFITHNFDFEWRGYSFGVQPAVDHFKAATAVDITGVDIYHPTEDDLTGKEIAFGGDMTRSTKNGQNYLVLETEAQGQHGWVPFPGQLRLQAYSHLASGADMVEYWHWHSIHNSFETYWKGLLSHDLEP
;
A
#
# COMPACT_ATOMS: atom_id res chain seq x y z
N ILE A 1 4.37 -9.40 20.95
CA ILE A 1 5.29 -8.46 20.27
C ILE A 1 5.51 -9.00 18.87
N GLY A 2 5.45 -8.14 17.87
CA GLY A 2 5.65 -8.51 16.47
C GLY A 2 6.66 -7.61 15.77
N TYR A 3 6.81 -7.83 14.49
CA TYR A 3 7.69 -7.06 13.59
C TYR A 3 6.86 -6.43 12.49
N GLN A 4 6.97 -5.12 12.32
CA GLN A 4 6.57 -4.45 11.09
C GLN A 4 7.73 -4.52 10.10
N VAL A 5 7.47 -5.05 8.91
CA VAL A 5 8.45 -5.06 7.82
C VAL A 5 8.16 -3.89 6.90
N ASP A 6 9.21 -3.11 6.60
CA ASP A 6 9.13 -1.94 5.73
C ASP A 6 8.06 -0.91 6.16
N ASN A 7 7.80 0.10 5.34
CA ASN A 7 6.82 1.16 5.59
C ASN A 7 6.08 1.53 4.30
N GLU A 8 4.74 1.45 4.32
CA GLU A 8 3.86 1.84 3.20
C GLU A 8 4.36 1.39 1.82
N THR A 9 4.81 0.12 1.72
CA THR A 9 5.45 -0.40 0.52
C THR A 9 4.47 -0.44 -0.66
N LYS A 10 4.85 0.23 -1.72
CA LYS A 10 4.14 0.28 -3.01
C LYS A 10 5.15 0.32 -4.14
N TYR A 11 4.74 0.17 -5.37
CA TYR A 11 5.71 0.15 -6.45
C TYR A 11 6.28 1.53 -6.80
N TYR A 12 5.71 2.64 -6.28
CA TYR A 12 6.13 4.01 -6.61
C TYR A 12 6.31 4.18 -8.15
N ASP A 13 7.31 4.93 -8.57
CA ASP A 13 7.67 5.10 -9.98
C ASP A 13 8.80 4.16 -10.41
N SER A 14 8.76 2.90 -9.97
CA SER A 14 9.78 1.91 -10.30
C SER A 14 9.75 1.52 -11.78
N VAL A 15 10.56 2.20 -12.58
CA VAL A 15 10.65 2.09 -14.03
C VAL A 15 12.10 1.97 -14.52
N SER A 16 12.97 1.39 -13.70
CA SER A 16 14.39 1.22 -14.04
C SER A 16 14.62 0.22 -15.17
N ASN A 17 15.81 0.24 -15.76
CA ASN A 17 16.23 -0.77 -16.73
C ASN A 17 16.13 -2.19 -16.19
N ASP A 18 16.37 -2.39 -14.90
CA ASP A 18 16.22 -3.70 -14.25
C ASP A 18 14.74 -4.11 -14.18
N MET A 19 13.85 -3.19 -13.87
CA MET A 19 12.41 -3.44 -13.86
C MET A 19 11.91 -3.81 -15.27
N GLN A 20 12.34 -3.09 -16.29
CA GLN A 20 12.06 -3.40 -17.70
C GLN A 20 12.53 -4.82 -18.04
N ARG A 21 13.78 -5.15 -17.73
CA ARG A 21 14.34 -6.48 -18.02
C ARG A 21 13.59 -7.61 -17.30
N LEU A 22 13.23 -7.39 -16.04
CA LEU A 22 12.45 -8.36 -15.27
C LEU A 22 11.05 -8.54 -15.83
N PHE A 23 10.43 -7.46 -16.31
CA PHE A 23 9.12 -7.53 -16.95
C PHE A 23 9.16 -8.29 -18.28
N VAL A 24 10.14 -8.01 -19.14
CA VAL A 24 10.32 -8.74 -20.40
C VAL A 24 10.55 -10.24 -20.12
N LYS A 25 11.36 -10.57 -19.12
CA LYS A 25 11.55 -11.96 -18.68
C LYS A 25 10.24 -12.59 -18.21
N TYR A 26 9.47 -11.88 -17.40
CA TYR A 26 8.15 -12.34 -16.94
C TYR A 26 7.21 -12.61 -18.12
N LEU A 27 7.15 -11.72 -19.11
CA LEU A 27 6.33 -11.93 -20.30
C LEU A 27 6.82 -13.12 -21.13
N HIS A 28 8.14 -13.26 -21.30
CA HIS A 28 8.71 -14.41 -21.99
C HIS A 28 8.30 -15.74 -21.33
N GLU A 29 8.35 -15.82 -20.02
CA GLU A 29 7.91 -16.98 -19.24
C GLU A 29 6.40 -17.20 -19.36
N LYS A 30 5.60 -16.13 -19.23
CA LYS A 30 4.12 -16.17 -19.31
C LYS A 30 3.60 -16.68 -20.65
N PHE A 31 4.26 -16.32 -21.74
CA PHE A 31 3.89 -16.70 -23.10
C PHE A 31 4.77 -17.81 -23.69
N ASN A 32 5.56 -18.52 -22.88
CA ASN A 32 6.46 -19.59 -23.31
C ASN A 32 7.37 -19.20 -24.49
N GLY A 33 7.79 -17.93 -24.57
CA GLY A 33 8.60 -17.37 -25.63
C GLY A 33 7.84 -17.09 -26.94
N ASP A 34 6.52 -17.31 -27.00
CA ASP A 34 5.73 -17.09 -28.21
C ASP A 34 5.30 -15.62 -28.35
N LEU A 35 6.03 -14.87 -29.17
CA LEU A 35 5.71 -13.48 -29.50
C LEU A 35 4.40 -13.32 -30.29
N ASN A 36 3.96 -14.32 -31.06
CA ASN A 36 2.70 -14.23 -31.77
C ASN A 36 1.53 -14.27 -30.80
N GLU A 37 1.61 -15.15 -29.80
CA GLU A 37 0.62 -15.21 -28.74
C GLU A 37 0.60 -13.91 -27.92
N LEU A 38 1.76 -13.37 -27.54
CA LEU A 38 1.87 -12.09 -26.84
C LEU A 38 1.25 -10.94 -27.64
N ASN A 39 1.62 -10.82 -28.94
CA ASN A 39 1.11 -9.77 -29.82
C ASN A 39 -0.42 -9.85 -29.97
N HIS A 40 -0.94 -11.08 -30.12
CA HIS A 40 -2.38 -11.32 -30.20
C HIS A 40 -3.07 -10.96 -28.88
N HIS A 41 -2.53 -11.41 -27.75
CA HIS A 41 -3.11 -11.19 -26.42
C HIS A 41 -3.25 -9.70 -26.08
N PHE A 42 -2.24 -8.89 -26.40
CA PHE A 42 -2.25 -7.45 -26.14
C PHE A 42 -2.76 -6.61 -27.33
N GLY A 43 -3.16 -7.23 -28.46
CA GLY A 43 -3.65 -6.54 -29.64
C GLY A 43 -2.61 -5.61 -30.26
N LEU A 44 -1.32 -5.99 -30.24
CA LEU A 44 -0.21 -5.13 -30.67
C LEU A 44 -0.12 -4.96 -32.19
N ASP A 45 -0.86 -5.76 -32.98
CA ASP A 45 -0.98 -5.55 -34.44
C ASP A 45 -1.74 -4.24 -34.77
N TYR A 46 -2.53 -3.73 -33.81
CA TYR A 46 -3.23 -2.48 -33.96
C TYR A 46 -2.25 -1.30 -33.98
N TRP A 47 -2.35 -0.45 -34.98
CA TRP A 47 -1.41 0.64 -35.25
C TRP A 47 0.05 0.22 -35.42
N SER A 48 0.28 -1.02 -35.88
CA SER A 48 1.63 -1.54 -36.15
C SER A 48 2.60 -1.51 -34.95
N ASN A 49 2.09 -1.77 -33.75
CA ASN A 49 2.89 -1.85 -32.53
C ASN A 49 3.41 -3.27 -32.24
N ARG A 50 3.32 -4.17 -33.22
CA ARG A 50 3.78 -5.55 -33.11
C ARG A 50 5.23 -5.60 -32.67
N ILE A 51 5.54 -6.51 -31.75
CA ILE A 51 6.89 -6.83 -31.29
C ILE A 51 7.37 -8.06 -32.04
N ASP A 52 8.49 -7.96 -32.73
CA ASP A 52 9.04 -9.03 -33.58
C ASP A 52 10.22 -9.76 -32.95
N SER A 53 10.82 -9.20 -31.89
CA SER A 53 11.99 -9.79 -31.21
C SER A 53 11.92 -9.50 -29.71
N TRP A 54 12.32 -10.46 -28.88
CA TRP A 54 12.45 -10.27 -27.44
C TRP A 54 13.61 -9.34 -27.08
N GLU A 55 14.66 -9.31 -27.90
CA GLU A 55 15.84 -8.47 -27.72
C GLU A 55 15.52 -6.99 -27.95
N ASP A 56 14.57 -6.72 -28.85
CA ASP A 56 14.14 -5.36 -29.22
C ASP A 56 12.81 -4.98 -28.54
N PHE A 57 12.50 -5.58 -27.41
CA PHE A 57 11.28 -5.29 -26.68
C PHE A 57 11.24 -3.80 -26.31
N PRO A 58 10.21 -3.04 -26.71
CA PRO A 58 10.16 -1.60 -26.48
C PRO A 58 10.07 -1.26 -24.99
N ASP A 59 10.49 -0.03 -24.66
CA ASP A 59 10.31 0.49 -23.29
C ASP A 59 8.80 0.51 -22.94
N VAL A 60 8.42 -0.24 -21.94
CA VAL A 60 7.02 -0.38 -21.54
C VAL A 60 6.44 0.93 -20.98
N THR A 61 7.28 1.81 -20.42
CA THR A 61 6.83 3.12 -19.90
C THR A 61 6.36 4.06 -20.98
N ALA A 62 6.80 3.84 -22.21
CA ALA A 62 6.39 4.61 -23.40
C ALA A 62 5.24 3.97 -24.19
N THR A 63 4.73 2.81 -23.74
CA THR A 63 3.65 2.14 -24.46
C THR A 63 2.36 2.95 -24.44
N ILE A 64 1.73 3.05 -25.61
CA ILE A 64 0.36 3.56 -25.75
C ILE A 64 -0.69 2.46 -25.64
N ASN A 65 -0.25 1.20 -25.50
CA ASN A 65 -1.13 0.05 -25.35
C ASN A 65 -1.51 -0.11 -23.88
N GLU A 66 -2.72 0.26 -23.51
CA GLU A 66 -3.22 0.22 -22.12
C GLU A 66 -3.26 -1.20 -21.55
N SER A 67 -3.46 -2.23 -22.37
CA SER A 67 -3.45 -3.62 -21.91
C SER A 67 -2.05 -4.07 -21.51
N LEU A 68 -1.03 -3.71 -22.28
CA LEU A 68 0.37 -3.99 -21.94
C LEU A 68 0.83 -3.13 -20.74
N GLY A 69 0.44 -1.87 -20.70
CA GLY A 69 0.69 -0.97 -19.56
C GLY A 69 0.04 -1.50 -18.27
N GLY A 70 -1.21 -1.94 -18.35
CA GLY A 70 -1.93 -2.54 -17.21
C GLY A 70 -1.29 -3.85 -16.73
N GLU A 71 -0.73 -4.67 -17.63
CA GLU A 71 0.03 -5.86 -17.25
C GLU A 71 1.35 -5.50 -16.54
N PHE A 72 1.99 -4.40 -16.97
CA PHE A 72 3.17 -3.89 -16.26
C PHE A 72 2.84 -3.42 -14.85
N ASP A 73 1.73 -2.71 -14.67
CA ASP A 73 1.27 -2.29 -13.34
C ASP A 73 0.95 -3.49 -12.44
N LYS A 74 0.31 -4.52 -12.99
CA LYS A 74 0.06 -5.79 -12.30
C LYS A 74 1.37 -6.47 -11.89
N PHE A 75 2.34 -6.53 -12.81
CA PHE A 75 3.66 -7.07 -12.52
C PHE A 75 4.36 -6.30 -11.41
N ARG A 76 4.31 -4.96 -11.41
CA ARG A 76 4.90 -4.14 -10.34
C ARG A 76 4.24 -4.41 -8.98
N ARG A 77 2.90 -4.54 -8.93
CA ARG A 77 2.19 -4.94 -7.70
C ARG A 77 2.62 -6.33 -7.20
N ASP A 78 2.86 -7.27 -8.10
CA ASP A 78 3.38 -8.60 -7.73
C ASP A 78 4.82 -8.50 -7.18
N ARG A 79 5.63 -7.52 -7.61
CA ARG A 79 6.96 -7.26 -7.01
C ARG A 79 6.86 -6.69 -5.60
N VAL A 80 5.89 -5.84 -5.32
CA VAL A 80 5.61 -5.37 -3.94
C VAL A 80 5.35 -6.57 -3.02
N ARG A 81 4.45 -7.44 -3.40
CA ARG A 81 4.17 -8.68 -2.64
C ARG A 81 5.43 -9.53 -2.44
N ALA A 82 6.22 -9.73 -3.50
CA ALA A 82 7.44 -10.54 -3.44
C ALA A 82 8.50 -9.91 -2.52
N PHE A 83 8.61 -8.59 -2.49
CA PHE A 83 9.53 -7.86 -1.63
C PHE A 83 9.13 -7.97 -0.14
N LEU A 84 7.86 -7.83 0.17
CA LEU A 84 7.37 -8.03 1.54
C LEU A 84 7.55 -9.49 1.99
N GLN A 85 7.27 -10.46 1.12
CA GLN A 85 7.50 -11.87 1.43
C GLN A 85 8.97 -12.15 1.73
N TRP A 86 9.89 -11.61 0.93
CA TRP A 86 11.32 -11.77 1.15
C TRP A 86 11.77 -11.25 2.52
N GLN A 87 11.27 -10.07 2.93
CA GLN A 87 11.56 -9.51 4.25
C GLN A 87 10.96 -10.40 5.37
N SER A 88 9.72 -10.84 5.19
CA SER A 88 9.05 -11.72 6.16
C SER A 88 9.79 -13.06 6.32
N ASP A 89 10.26 -13.64 5.23
CA ASP A 89 11.04 -14.88 5.26
C ASP A 89 12.33 -14.71 6.08
N ILE A 90 13.04 -13.58 5.91
CA ILE A 90 14.24 -13.26 6.71
C ILE A 90 13.87 -13.10 8.19
N VAL A 91 12.81 -12.38 8.51
CA VAL A 91 12.39 -12.19 9.90
C VAL A 91 12.06 -13.55 10.53
N ARG A 92 11.39 -14.45 9.80
CA ARG A 92 11.05 -15.79 10.29
C ARG A 92 12.24 -16.65 10.68
N GLU A 93 13.41 -16.45 10.08
CA GLU A 93 14.63 -17.17 10.46
C GLU A 93 15.09 -16.85 11.89
N TYR A 94 14.67 -15.69 12.43
CA TYR A 94 15.15 -15.18 13.73
C TYR A 94 14.04 -14.94 14.75
N ALA A 95 12.79 -14.83 14.30
CA ALA A 95 11.64 -14.59 15.17
C ALA A 95 11.26 -15.84 15.95
N HIS A 96 10.72 -15.66 17.15
CA HIS A 96 10.08 -16.73 17.90
C HIS A 96 8.69 -17.04 17.33
N ASP A 97 8.20 -18.26 17.57
CA ASP A 97 6.93 -18.75 17.00
C ASP A 97 5.69 -17.95 17.45
N ASP A 98 5.77 -17.28 18.61
CA ASP A 98 4.70 -16.44 19.15
C ASP A 98 4.76 -14.98 18.69
N GLN A 99 5.73 -14.63 17.84
CA GLN A 99 5.88 -13.30 17.28
C GLN A 99 5.26 -13.22 15.89
N PHE A 100 4.42 -12.20 15.68
CA PHE A 100 3.78 -11.97 14.40
C PHE A 100 4.57 -11.00 13.52
N ILE A 101 4.31 -11.08 12.22
CA ILE A 101 4.80 -10.12 11.22
C ILE A 101 3.60 -9.33 10.69
N THR A 102 3.78 -8.03 10.57
CA THR A 102 2.81 -7.10 10.01
C THR A 102 3.47 -6.11 9.07
N HIS A 103 2.66 -5.33 8.36
CA HIS A 103 3.07 -4.22 7.50
C HIS A 103 1.96 -3.18 7.49
N ASN A 104 2.33 -1.90 7.47
CA ASN A 104 1.39 -0.79 7.40
C ASN A 104 1.06 -0.44 5.96
N PHE A 105 -0.02 -1.00 5.43
CA PHE A 105 -0.53 -0.65 4.10
C PHE A 105 -1.25 0.70 4.15
N ASP A 106 -0.91 1.59 3.21
CA ASP A 106 -1.60 2.87 3.09
C ASP A 106 -2.82 2.79 2.17
N PHE A 107 -3.69 3.80 2.30
CA PHE A 107 -4.82 4.04 1.42
C PHE A 107 -4.61 5.32 0.61
N GLU A 108 -5.26 5.40 -0.55
CA GLU A 108 -5.29 6.60 -1.38
C GLU A 108 -6.75 7.08 -1.50
N TRP A 109 -7.05 8.24 -0.89
CA TRP A 109 -8.40 8.78 -0.86
C TRP A 109 -8.69 9.78 -1.97
N ARG A 110 -7.70 10.06 -2.82
CA ARG A 110 -7.78 11.03 -3.91
C ARG A 110 -8.06 10.38 -5.24
N GLY A 111 -8.63 11.15 -6.16
CA GLY A 111 -8.87 10.72 -7.52
C GLY A 111 -9.87 9.57 -7.64
N TYR A 112 -9.56 8.60 -8.49
CA TYR A 112 -10.44 7.49 -8.84
C TYR A 112 -10.26 6.25 -7.95
N SER A 113 -9.32 6.26 -7.04
CA SER A 113 -8.97 5.08 -6.25
C SER A 113 -10.00 4.74 -5.18
N PHE A 114 -10.82 5.70 -4.75
CA PHE A 114 -11.87 5.54 -3.74
C PHE A 114 -11.36 4.90 -2.43
N GLY A 115 -10.15 5.23 -2.03
CA GLY A 115 -9.49 4.69 -0.84
C GLY A 115 -8.51 3.55 -1.13
N VAL A 116 -8.62 2.88 -2.26
CA VAL A 116 -7.70 1.80 -2.61
C VAL A 116 -6.37 2.38 -3.13
N GLN A 117 -5.25 1.92 -2.58
CA GLN A 117 -3.93 2.28 -3.10
C GLN A 117 -3.68 1.57 -4.44
N PRO A 118 -3.57 2.29 -5.58
CA PRO A 118 -3.47 1.65 -6.89
C PRO A 118 -2.13 0.94 -7.12
N ALA A 119 -1.10 1.30 -6.37
CA ALA A 119 0.25 0.74 -6.51
C ALA A 119 0.50 -0.51 -5.65
N VAL A 120 -0.54 -1.04 -5.00
CA VAL A 120 -0.51 -2.27 -4.20
C VAL A 120 -1.74 -3.12 -4.51
N ASP A 121 -1.56 -4.43 -4.58
CA ASP A 121 -2.65 -5.40 -4.47
C ASP A 121 -2.73 -5.84 -3.01
N HIS A 122 -3.57 -5.19 -2.21
CA HIS A 122 -3.68 -5.43 -0.78
C HIS A 122 -3.98 -6.89 -0.45
N PHE A 123 -4.83 -7.56 -1.23
CA PHE A 123 -5.17 -8.96 -1.00
C PHE A 123 -3.98 -9.89 -1.21
N LYS A 124 -3.20 -9.67 -2.26
CA LYS A 124 -1.98 -10.43 -2.50
C LYS A 124 -0.87 -10.07 -1.53
N ALA A 125 -0.65 -8.77 -1.29
CA ALA A 125 0.41 -8.30 -0.41
C ALA A 125 0.20 -8.76 1.04
N ALA A 126 -1.05 -8.76 1.52
CA ALA A 126 -1.39 -9.26 2.85
C ALA A 126 -1.02 -10.74 3.07
N THR A 127 -0.85 -11.53 2.01
CA THR A 127 -0.38 -12.93 2.16
C THR A 127 1.04 -13.04 2.70
N ALA A 128 1.83 -11.97 2.62
CA ALA A 128 3.21 -11.95 3.09
C ALA A 128 3.35 -11.70 4.60
N VAL A 129 2.27 -11.33 5.29
CA VAL A 129 2.26 -11.00 6.72
C VAL A 129 1.24 -11.85 7.48
N ASP A 130 1.37 -11.94 8.80
CA ASP A 130 0.44 -12.71 9.64
C ASP A 130 -0.83 -11.90 9.94
N ILE A 131 -0.66 -10.65 10.35
CA ILE A 131 -1.73 -9.73 10.67
C ILE A 131 -1.60 -8.53 9.73
N THR A 132 -2.68 -8.18 9.04
CA THR A 132 -2.67 -6.99 8.19
C THR A 132 -2.69 -5.74 9.07
N GLY A 133 -1.69 -4.89 8.88
CA GLY A 133 -1.67 -3.54 9.43
C GLY A 133 -2.04 -2.52 8.35
N VAL A 134 -2.47 -1.34 8.77
CA VAL A 134 -2.94 -0.32 7.85
C VAL A 134 -2.77 1.08 8.43
N ASP A 135 -2.54 2.03 7.54
CA ASP A 135 -2.53 3.44 7.85
C ASP A 135 -3.82 4.08 7.34
N ILE A 136 -4.65 4.54 8.27
CA ILE A 136 -5.92 5.16 7.96
C ILE A 136 -5.88 6.61 8.43
N TYR A 137 -5.57 7.51 7.53
CA TYR A 137 -5.68 8.94 7.74
C TYR A 137 -7.02 9.45 7.24
N HIS A 138 -7.64 10.37 7.95
CA HIS A 138 -8.97 10.85 7.67
C HIS A 138 -9.11 12.34 8.06
N PRO A 139 -10.12 13.06 7.54
CA PRO A 139 -10.38 14.42 7.97
C PRO A 139 -10.76 14.54 9.45
N THR A 140 -10.65 15.77 9.95
CA THR A 140 -11.05 16.16 11.32
C THR A 140 -12.23 17.15 11.27
N GLU A 141 -12.68 17.59 12.43
CA GLU A 141 -13.77 18.56 12.60
C GLU A 141 -15.06 18.14 11.87
N ASP A 142 -15.69 19.05 11.13
CA ASP A 142 -16.95 18.79 10.43
C ASP A 142 -16.80 17.85 9.24
N ASP A 143 -15.58 17.66 8.74
CA ASP A 143 -15.28 16.76 7.61
C ASP A 143 -15.08 15.30 8.04
N LEU A 144 -15.04 15.02 9.35
CA LEU A 144 -14.98 13.66 9.88
C LEU A 144 -16.34 12.97 9.74
N THR A 145 -16.51 12.19 8.67
CA THR A 145 -17.73 11.45 8.39
C THR A 145 -17.68 9.99 8.82
N GLY A 146 -16.49 9.47 9.14
CA GLY A 146 -16.25 8.08 9.50
C GLY A 146 -16.17 7.11 8.32
N LYS A 147 -16.37 7.57 7.08
CA LYS A 147 -16.35 6.71 5.88
C LYS A 147 -14.97 6.09 5.63
N GLU A 148 -13.88 6.84 5.89
CA GLU A 148 -12.51 6.37 5.74
C GLU A 148 -12.22 5.25 6.74
N ILE A 149 -12.63 5.42 7.99
CA ILE A 149 -12.46 4.42 9.06
C ILE A 149 -13.25 3.16 8.73
N ALA A 150 -14.52 3.31 8.37
CA ALA A 150 -15.39 2.18 8.05
C ALA A 150 -14.89 1.41 6.82
N PHE A 151 -14.64 2.10 5.70
CA PHE A 151 -14.17 1.48 4.48
C PHE A 151 -12.76 0.86 4.66
N GLY A 152 -11.83 1.60 5.27
CA GLY A 152 -10.46 1.12 5.52
C GLY A 152 -10.46 -0.12 6.41
N GLY A 153 -11.27 -0.12 7.47
CA GLY A 153 -11.44 -1.27 8.35
C GLY A 153 -12.02 -2.49 7.62
N ASP A 154 -13.11 -2.32 6.90
CA ASP A 154 -13.76 -3.41 6.17
C ASP A 154 -12.87 -3.98 5.07
N MET A 155 -12.19 -3.12 4.31
CA MET A 155 -11.24 -3.56 3.29
C MET A 155 -10.09 -4.35 3.93
N THR A 156 -9.48 -3.83 5.01
CA THR A 156 -8.34 -4.48 5.67
C THR A 156 -8.73 -5.85 6.23
N ARG A 157 -9.86 -5.95 6.91
CA ARG A 157 -10.38 -7.24 7.39
C ARG A 157 -10.64 -8.24 6.27
N SER A 158 -11.09 -7.75 5.11
CA SER A 158 -11.38 -8.59 3.94
C SER A 158 -10.11 -9.26 3.40
N THR A 159 -8.93 -8.68 3.58
CA THR A 159 -7.66 -9.28 3.15
C THR A 159 -7.31 -10.58 3.89
N LYS A 160 -7.87 -10.79 5.09
CA LYS A 160 -7.67 -11.95 5.96
C LYS A 160 -8.99 -12.64 6.34
N ASN A 161 -9.95 -12.71 5.41
CA ASN A 161 -11.23 -13.41 5.61
C ASN A 161 -12.02 -12.93 6.84
N GLY A 162 -12.00 -11.64 7.12
CA GLY A 162 -12.73 -11.02 8.23
C GLY A 162 -12.00 -11.03 9.58
N GLN A 163 -10.73 -11.43 9.62
CA GLN A 163 -9.92 -11.31 10.83
C GLN A 163 -9.70 -9.84 11.20
N ASN A 164 -9.54 -9.59 12.49
CA ASN A 164 -9.17 -8.27 12.99
C ASN A 164 -7.78 -7.85 12.49
N TYR A 165 -7.50 -6.57 12.57
CA TYR A 165 -6.32 -5.93 11.97
C TYR A 165 -5.71 -4.92 12.93
N LEU A 166 -4.58 -4.33 12.53
CA LEU A 166 -3.90 -3.28 13.30
C LEU A 166 -3.99 -1.97 12.55
N VAL A 167 -4.34 -0.88 13.22
CA VAL A 167 -4.11 0.48 12.73
C VAL A 167 -2.73 0.89 13.23
N LEU A 168 -1.76 0.89 12.32
CA LEU A 168 -0.35 1.17 12.63
C LEU A 168 0.00 2.64 12.49
N GLU A 169 -0.81 3.38 11.75
CA GLU A 169 -0.74 4.82 11.70
C GLU A 169 -2.15 5.43 11.55
N THR A 170 -2.41 6.45 12.34
CA THR A 170 -3.51 7.40 12.15
C THR A 170 -3.12 8.73 12.77
N GLU A 171 -3.76 9.82 12.32
CA GLU A 171 -3.42 11.14 12.86
C GLU A 171 -3.77 11.27 14.35
N ALA A 172 -2.86 11.89 15.11
CA ALA A 172 -3.11 12.26 16.49
C ALA A 172 -3.97 13.54 16.57
N GLN A 173 -3.44 14.66 16.05
CA GLN A 173 -4.13 15.95 16.07
C GLN A 173 -4.35 16.56 14.67
N GLY A 174 -4.22 15.77 13.63
CA GLY A 174 -4.39 16.20 12.27
C GLY A 174 -3.07 16.45 11.53
N GLN A 175 -3.07 16.06 10.28
CA GLN A 175 -1.97 16.22 9.35
C GLN A 175 -2.11 17.52 8.56
N HIS A 176 -3.24 17.66 7.92
CA HIS A 176 -3.58 18.81 7.10
C HIS A 176 -4.85 19.44 7.60
N GLY A 177 -4.84 20.76 7.77
CA GLY A 177 -5.98 21.51 8.24
C GLY A 177 -5.98 21.71 9.77
N TRP A 178 -7.15 21.64 10.37
CA TRP A 178 -7.36 21.97 11.76
C TRP A 178 -7.19 20.77 12.70
N VAL A 179 -6.92 21.06 13.94
CA VAL A 179 -6.89 20.04 15.00
C VAL A 179 -8.31 19.50 15.24
N PRO A 180 -8.46 18.25 15.72
CA PRO A 180 -9.78 17.70 16.01
C PRO A 180 -10.55 18.53 17.04
N PHE A 181 -11.89 18.55 16.94
CA PHE A 181 -12.73 19.08 18.00
C PHE A 181 -12.53 18.33 19.32
N PRO A 182 -12.75 18.95 20.48
CA PRO A 182 -12.66 18.26 21.75
C PRO A 182 -13.48 16.95 21.76
N GLY A 183 -12.82 15.84 22.05
CA GLY A 183 -13.41 14.50 22.07
C GLY A 183 -13.35 13.73 20.74
N GLN A 184 -13.05 14.35 19.62
CA GLN A 184 -12.97 13.65 18.32
C GLN A 184 -11.85 12.61 18.29
N LEU A 185 -10.69 12.88 18.86
CA LEU A 185 -9.60 11.90 18.90
C LEU A 185 -10.04 10.62 19.60
N ARG A 186 -10.77 10.75 20.70
CA ARG A 186 -11.36 9.62 21.40
C ARG A 186 -12.42 8.90 20.55
N LEU A 187 -13.27 9.66 19.85
CA LEU A 187 -14.27 9.10 18.93
C LEU A 187 -13.62 8.31 17.80
N GLN A 188 -12.56 8.84 17.21
CA GLN A 188 -11.77 8.18 16.16
C GLN A 188 -11.21 6.83 16.64
N ALA A 189 -10.54 6.80 17.81
CA ALA A 189 -10.00 5.58 18.38
C ALA A 189 -11.07 4.49 18.56
N TYR A 190 -12.22 4.86 19.17
CA TYR A 190 -13.32 3.92 19.34
C TYR A 190 -13.98 3.50 18.02
N SER A 191 -13.96 4.35 17.00
CA SER A 191 -14.46 4.00 15.66
C SER A 191 -13.56 2.97 14.99
N HIS A 192 -12.24 3.09 15.12
CA HIS A 192 -11.30 2.05 14.64
C HIS A 192 -11.52 0.72 15.37
N LEU A 193 -11.61 0.73 16.70
CA LEU A 193 -11.89 -0.47 17.48
C LEU A 193 -13.24 -1.11 17.10
N ALA A 194 -14.29 -0.30 16.93
CA ALA A 194 -15.60 -0.77 16.49
C ALA A 194 -15.60 -1.37 15.09
N SER A 195 -14.68 -0.92 14.22
CA SER A 195 -14.45 -1.47 12.88
C SER A 195 -13.59 -2.74 12.88
N GLY A 196 -13.09 -3.18 14.06
CA GLY A 196 -12.36 -4.43 14.22
C GLY A 196 -10.83 -4.27 14.33
N ALA A 197 -10.33 -3.07 14.59
CA ALA A 197 -8.93 -2.90 14.92
C ALA A 197 -8.64 -3.44 16.33
N ASP A 198 -7.60 -4.25 16.47
CA ASP A 198 -7.11 -4.72 17.77
C ASP A 198 -6.08 -3.78 18.40
N MET A 199 -5.56 -2.85 17.60
CA MET A 199 -4.57 -1.85 18.02
C MET A 199 -4.77 -0.57 17.22
N VAL A 200 -4.48 0.56 17.86
CA VAL A 200 -4.43 1.89 17.22
C VAL A 200 -3.15 2.58 17.65
N GLU A 201 -2.29 2.87 16.70
CA GLU A 201 -1.08 3.66 16.89
C GLU A 201 -1.25 5.02 16.22
N TYR A 202 -0.82 6.05 16.94
CA TYR A 202 -0.89 7.42 16.45
C TYR A 202 0.43 7.87 15.84
N TRP A 203 0.36 8.50 14.71
CA TRP A 203 1.41 9.35 14.19
C TRP A 203 1.17 10.79 14.66
N HIS A 204 1.80 11.30 15.79
CA HIS A 204 2.60 10.44 16.66
C HIS A 204 2.58 10.97 18.10
N TRP A 205 3.57 10.59 18.95
CA TRP A 205 3.53 10.91 20.38
C TRP A 205 3.59 12.42 20.67
N HIS A 206 4.57 13.14 20.12
CA HIS A 206 4.69 14.58 20.27
C HIS A 206 4.77 15.27 18.91
N SER A 207 4.36 16.54 18.85
CA SER A 207 4.47 17.36 17.64
C SER A 207 5.93 17.46 17.18
N ILE A 208 6.17 17.36 15.86
CA ILE A 208 7.52 17.32 15.30
C ILE A 208 8.15 18.72 15.34
N HIS A 209 9.32 18.83 15.99
CA HIS A 209 10.00 20.10 16.18
C HIS A 209 10.97 20.44 15.05
N ASN A 210 11.51 19.42 14.36
CA ASN A 210 12.49 19.59 13.30
C ASN A 210 12.42 18.42 12.31
N SER A 211 13.19 18.48 11.23
CA SER A 211 13.19 17.52 10.14
C SER A 211 12.12 17.81 9.08
N PHE A 212 11.55 16.81 8.44
CA PHE A 212 10.73 16.98 7.22
C PHE A 212 9.26 17.27 7.52
N GLU A 213 8.68 16.64 8.52
CA GLU A 213 7.24 16.62 8.76
C GLU A 213 6.85 17.50 9.95
N THR A 214 7.41 18.69 10.04
CA THR A 214 7.15 19.63 11.16
C THR A 214 5.72 20.14 11.23
N TYR A 215 4.90 19.88 10.23
CA TYR A 215 3.47 20.15 10.21
C TYR A 215 2.64 19.12 11.00
N TRP A 216 3.20 17.94 11.29
CA TRP A 216 2.52 16.92 12.07
C TRP A 216 2.39 17.31 13.54
N LYS A 217 1.18 17.20 14.04
CA LYS A 217 0.86 17.40 15.46
C LYS A 217 0.61 16.06 16.12
N GLY A 218 1.38 15.80 17.18
CA GLY A 218 1.29 14.59 17.97
C GLY A 218 0.18 14.61 19.01
N LEU A 219 0.14 13.61 19.87
CA LEU A 219 -0.72 13.59 21.06
C LEU A 219 -0.34 14.69 22.04
N LEU A 220 0.94 15.03 22.09
CA LEU A 220 1.44 16.20 22.80
C LEU A 220 1.71 17.35 21.84
N SER A 221 1.42 18.55 22.26
CA SER A 221 1.71 19.80 21.54
C SER A 221 3.24 19.99 21.36
N HIS A 222 3.62 21.07 20.66
CA HIS A 222 5.03 21.46 20.57
C HIS A 222 5.64 21.84 21.93
N ASP A 223 4.81 22.25 22.88
CA ASP A 223 5.21 22.55 24.27
C ASP A 223 5.15 21.32 25.18
N LEU A 224 4.92 20.14 24.60
CA LEU A 224 4.80 18.84 25.28
C LEU A 224 3.60 18.75 26.25
N GLU A 225 2.59 19.59 26.05
CA GLU A 225 1.33 19.53 26.75
C GLU A 225 0.30 18.71 25.98
N PRO A 226 -0.60 17.98 26.66
CA PRO A 226 -1.66 17.19 26.02
C PRO A 226 -2.67 18.04 25.22
#